data_9629c77289cb498bd6ab67752b17d88a
#
_entry.id   9629c77289cb498bd6ab67752b17d88a
#
_cell.length_a   1.000
_cell.length_b   1.000
_cell.length_c   1.000
_cell.angle_alpha   90.00
_cell.angle_beta   90.00
_cell.angle_gamma   90.00
#
_symmetry.space_group_name_H-M   'P 1'
#
loop_
_entity.id
_entity.type
_entity.pdbx_description
1 polymer ?
#
loop_
_entity_poly.entity_id
_entity_poly.type
_entity_poly.pdbx_seq_one_letter_code
_entity_poly.pdbx_strand_id
1 'polypeptide(L)'
;MIEFEDFGLTQETQLDIDSYCREIEAFRADGPLDKVSLAKLEEHFRAVHVYNSAGIEGNRLTLQETMLVLRDGIEINGKPLQDSVEARNLGHAFDYLKELAARNAPILETDIRQIHQLVVGNTPEVSPGEYRKVGVIISGSEHHPPEPLEVPARMAELLRWVNRNVGKNPIILAAVAHHELVAIHPFKDGNGRVSRLLMNLLLMRAGFPISNLSRDNRPAYYEALSFADVGIYDPIIRQTKNASAQLFAEYRRIREETRRTELWAEKWGTREREALRRRENREHELWLSRVRQVFLEYQKAAELLDESITQLEILFYDYKTEIDFEKYQHLLERGSTERANAFSITFHSRQSNRNERFMFRYYRNYRSFPGVKVIPLELNYLEQSEGGASYVRIDDSSIRQIIRLRAIYFNDDGSLGVKAFNRDTGDEIDLKGKNISDTVRMFFDDVLEHFFHITQ
;
A
#
# COMPACT_ATOMS: atom_id res chain seq x y z
N MET A 1 -2.49 -40.45 -32.37
CA MET A 1 -2.91 -39.56 -31.23
C MET A 1 -1.73 -39.50 -30.28
N ILE A 2 -1.16 -38.34 -30.03
CA ILE A 2 0.00 -38.18 -29.12
C ILE A 2 -0.51 -38.34 -27.71
N GLU A 3 0.04 -39.28 -26.94
CA GLU A 3 -0.24 -39.39 -25.54
C GLU A 3 0.61 -38.37 -24.77
N PHE A 4 0.09 -37.78 -23.68
CA PHE A 4 0.77 -36.67 -22.96
C PHE A 4 2.03 -37.12 -22.20
N GLU A 5 2.38 -38.40 -22.21
CA GLU A 5 3.46 -38.97 -21.39
C GLU A 5 4.73 -39.32 -22.21
N ASP A 6 4.69 -39.28 -23.54
CA ASP A 6 5.78 -39.78 -24.40
C ASP A 6 6.36 -38.66 -25.30
N PHE A 7 7.01 -37.67 -24.70
CA PHE A 7 7.63 -36.56 -25.45
C PHE A 7 9.16 -36.68 -25.56
N GLY A 8 9.74 -37.81 -25.16
CA GLY A 8 11.19 -38.02 -25.23
C GLY A 8 12.01 -37.02 -24.37
N LEU A 9 11.47 -36.60 -23.23
CA LEU A 9 12.15 -35.66 -22.35
C LEU A 9 13.32 -36.32 -21.63
N THR A 10 14.44 -35.62 -21.57
CA THR A 10 15.54 -35.98 -20.67
C THR A 10 15.14 -35.77 -19.22
N GLN A 11 15.74 -36.54 -18.31
CA GLN A 11 15.50 -36.34 -16.86
C GLN A 11 15.90 -34.92 -16.40
N GLU A 12 16.95 -34.36 -16.97
CA GLU A 12 17.38 -33.00 -16.70
C GLU A 12 16.32 -31.97 -17.08
N THR A 13 15.76 -32.05 -18.30
CA THR A 13 14.70 -31.17 -18.77
C THR A 13 13.44 -31.28 -17.90
N GLN A 14 13.04 -32.50 -17.50
CA GLN A 14 11.89 -32.70 -16.64
C GLN A 14 12.09 -32.02 -15.29
N LEU A 15 13.24 -32.22 -14.63
CA LEU A 15 13.54 -31.57 -13.34
C LEU A 15 13.58 -30.04 -13.44
N ASP A 16 14.12 -29.51 -14.53
CA ASP A 16 14.21 -28.07 -14.77
C ASP A 16 12.82 -27.44 -14.97
N ILE A 17 11.94 -28.09 -15.71
CA ILE A 17 10.54 -27.67 -15.89
C ILE A 17 9.78 -27.73 -14.56
N ASP A 18 9.91 -28.81 -13.80
CA ASP A 18 9.24 -28.97 -12.49
C ASP A 18 9.73 -27.91 -11.49
N SER A 19 11.02 -27.58 -11.51
CA SER A 19 11.56 -26.47 -10.70
C SER A 19 10.94 -25.14 -11.11
N TYR A 20 10.87 -24.86 -12.40
CA TYR A 20 10.27 -23.63 -12.92
C TYR A 20 8.78 -23.52 -12.56
N CYS A 21 8.02 -24.59 -12.68
CA CYS A 21 6.61 -24.61 -12.28
C CYS A 21 6.45 -24.26 -10.78
N ARG A 22 7.27 -24.86 -9.90
CA ARG A 22 7.26 -24.53 -8.47
C ARG A 22 7.62 -23.08 -8.19
N GLU A 23 8.58 -22.50 -8.90
CA GLU A 23 8.92 -21.09 -8.77
C GLU A 23 7.76 -20.16 -9.16
N ILE A 24 7.03 -20.48 -10.24
CA ILE A 24 5.82 -19.73 -10.65
C ILE A 24 4.73 -19.84 -9.59
N GLU A 25 4.48 -21.03 -9.06
CA GLU A 25 3.48 -21.25 -8.01
C GLU A 25 3.82 -20.46 -6.74
N ALA A 26 5.07 -20.52 -6.28
CA ALA A 26 5.55 -19.75 -5.15
C ALA A 26 5.39 -18.23 -5.38
N PHE A 27 5.78 -17.75 -6.56
CA PHE A 27 5.61 -16.34 -6.92
C PHE A 27 4.14 -15.90 -6.91
N ARG A 28 3.22 -16.74 -7.36
CA ARG A 28 1.77 -16.45 -7.36
C ARG A 28 1.19 -16.46 -5.96
N ALA A 29 1.70 -17.31 -5.06
CA ALA A 29 1.26 -17.38 -3.67
C ALA A 29 1.55 -16.07 -2.90
N ASP A 30 2.59 -15.32 -3.28
CA ASP A 30 2.90 -14.00 -2.73
C ASP A 30 1.91 -12.88 -3.17
N GLY A 31 0.93 -13.23 -4.02
CA GLY A 31 -0.06 -12.29 -4.54
C GLY A 31 0.33 -11.63 -5.87
N PRO A 32 -0.56 -10.81 -6.44
CA PRO A 32 -0.32 -10.13 -7.71
C PRO A 32 0.69 -8.98 -7.55
N LEU A 33 1.32 -8.59 -8.65
CA LEU A 33 2.04 -7.32 -8.74
C LEU A 33 1.05 -6.15 -8.67
N ASP A 34 1.56 -4.97 -8.31
CA ASP A 34 0.75 -3.75 -8.39
C ASP A 34 0.30 -3.49 -9.84
N LYS A 35 -0.88 -2.86 -9.98
CA LYS A 35 -1.52 -2.66 -11.28
C LYS A 35 -0.69 -1.85 -12.28
N VAL A 36 0.09 -0.87 -11.80
CA VAL A 36 0.89 0.00 -12.65
C VAL A 36 2.09 -0.75 -13.21
N SER A 37 2.79 -1.48 -12.35
CA SER A 37 3.94 -2.32 -12.74
C SER A 37 3.50 -3.43 -13.68
N LEU A 38 2.37 -4.09 -13.39
CA LEU A 38 1.82 -5.13 -14.24
C LEU A 38 1.48 -4.61 -15.65
N ALA A 39 0.79 -3.47 -15.75
CA ALA A 39 0.43 -2.87 -17.04
C ALA A 39 1.65 -2.52 -17.89
N LYS A 40 2.70 -1.96 -17.28
CA LYS A 40 3.96 -1.64 -17.98
C LYS A 40 4.67 -2.90 -18.48
N LEU A 41 4.70 -3.96 -17.68
CA LEU A 41 5.26 -5.24 -18.09
C LEU A 41 4.50 -5.84 -19.26
N GLU A 42 3.18 -5.84 -19.17
CA GLU A 42 2.33 -6.38 -20.25
C GLU A 42 2.50 -5.63 -21.57
N GLU A 43 2.59 -4.32 -21.53
CA GLU A 43 2.85 -3.49 -22.70
C GLU A 43 4.23 -3.82 -23.31
N HIS A 44 5.26 -3.91 -22.47
CA HIS A 44 6.60 -4.27 -22.89
C HIS A 44 6.63 -5.67 -23.50
N PHE A 45 6.06 -6.67 -22.85
CA PHE A 45 6.06 -8.05 -23.34
C PHE A 45 5.26 -8.24 -24.60
N ARG A 46 4.16 -7.50 -24.77
CA ARG A 46 3.41 -7.41 -26.02
C ARG A 46 4.31 -6.94 -27.16
N ALA A 47 5.05 -5.85 -26.96
CA ALA A 47 5.95 -5.31 -27.97
C ALA A 47 7.11 -6.26 -28.30
N VAL A 48 7.73 -6.88 -27.27
CA VAL A 48 8.81 -7.85 -27.45
C VAL A 48 8.31 -9.12 -28.15
N HIS A 49 7.09 -9.59 -27.86
CA HIS A 49 6.49 -10.71 -28.57
C HIS A 49 6.27 -10.38 -30.05
N VAL A 50 5.68 -9.25 -30.36
CA VAL A 50 5.43 -8.81 -31.74
C VAL A 50 6.74 -8.68 -32.52
N TYR A 51 7.74 -8.02 -31.92
CA TYR A 51 9.06 -7.87 -32.52
C TYR A 51 9.72 -9.20 -32.86
N ASN A 52 9.76 -10.13 -31.92
CA ASN A 52 10.40 -11.43 -32.14
C ASN A 52 9.58 -12.30 -33.09
N SER A 53 8.28 -12.41 -32.87
CA SER A 53 7.41 -13.31 -33.65
C SER A 53 7.28 -12.88 -35.10
N ALA A 54 7.18 -11.57 -35.38
CA ALA A 54 7.25 -11.06 -36.75
C ALA A 54 8.67 -11.17 -37.33
N GLY A 55 9.69 -10.92 -36.52
CA GLY A 55 11.10 -10.99 -36.92
C GLY A 55 11.57 -12.39 -37.33
N ILE A 56 11.05 -13.46 -36.71
CA ILE A 56 11.28 -14.87 -37.14
C ILE A 56 10.81 -15.05 -38.57
N GLU A 57 9.73 -14.41 -38.98
CA GLU A 57 9.19 -14.49 -40.36
C GLU A 57 9.85 -13.50 -41.34
N GLY A 58 10.82 -12.69 -40.88
CA GLY A 58 11.61 -11.81 -41.75
C GLY A 58 11.24 -10.32 -41.65
N ASN A 59 10.36 -9.91 -40.71
CA ASN A 59 10.07 -8.51 -40.43
C ASN A 59 11.33 -7.79 -39.98
N ARG A 60 11.55 -6.55 -40.49
CA ARG A 60 12.81 -5.79 -40.33
C ARG A 60 12.74 -4.70 -39.30
N LEU A 61 11.60 -4.50 -38.61
CA LEU A 61 11.49 -3.51 -37.55
C LEU A 61 12.44 -3.84 -36.40
N THR A 62 13.00 -2.82 -35.80
CA THR A 62 13.66 -2.90 -34.48
C THR A 62 12.60 -2.93 -33.38
N LEU A 63 13.00 -3.29 -32.15
CA LEU A 63 12.08 -3.31 -31.02
C LEU A 63 11.48 -1.90 -30.77
N GLN A 64 12.30 -0.85 -30.85
CA GLN A 64 11.84 0.53 -30.69
C GLN A 64 10.83 0.94 -31.76
N GLU A 65 11.10 0.61 -33.02
CA GLU A 65 10.15 0.85 -34.13
C GLU A 65 8.86 0.06 -33.95
N THR A 66 8.95 -1.19 -33.49
CA THR A 66 7.77 -2.01 -33.17
C THR A 66 6.93 -1.35 -32.07
N MET A 67 7.56 -0.85 -30.99
CA MET A 67 6.86 -0.09 -29.94
C MET A 67 6.12 1.14 -30.48
N LEU A 68 6.77 1.91 -31.36
CA LEU A 68 6.14 3.08 -32.00
C LEU A 68 4.94 2.68 -32.87
N VAL A 69 5.07 1.63 -33.68
CA VAL A 69 3.97 1.11 -34.50
C VAL A 69 2.78 0.67 -33.63
N LEU A 70 3.05 -0.02 -32.53
CA LEU A 70 2.02 -0.56 -31.65
C LEU A 70 1.33 0.51 -30.78
N ARG A 71 2.06 1.54 -30.36
CA ARG A 71 1.56 2.61 -29.49
C ARG A 71 0.89 3.72 -30.30
N ASP A 72 1.58 4.21 -31.34
CA ASP A 72 1.20 5.42 -32.05
C ASP A 72 0.58 5.14 -33.44
N GLY A 73 0.59 3.86 -33.88
CA GLY A 73 0.04 3.45 -35.19
C GLY A 73 0.82 3.97 -36.40
N ILE A 74 2.04 4.49 -36.18
CA ILE A 74 2.82 5.14 -37.24
C ILE A 74 3.49 4.13 -38.16
N GLU A 75 3.74 4.53 -39.39
CA GLU A 75 4.54 3.79 -40.36
C GLU A 75 6.01 4.23 -40.24
N ILE A 76 6.92 3.27 -40.37
CA ILE A 76 8.35 3.53 -40.22
C ILE A 76 8.99 3.84 -41.57
N ASN A 77 9.47 5.08 -41.71
CA ASN A 77 10.16 5.51 -42.94
C ASN A 77 11.42 4.69 -43.19
N GLY A 78 11.65 4.32 -44.48
CA GLY A 78 12.81 3.50 -44.87
C GLY A 78 12.64 2.00 -44.63
N LYS A 79 11.48 1.55 -44.13
CA LYS A 79 11.08 0.15 -44.02
C LYS A 79 9.89 -0.13 -44.96
N PRO A 80 9.70 -1.38 -45.41
CA PRO A 80 8.49 -1.73 -46.13
C PRO A 80 7.24 -1.46 -45.30
N LEU A 81 6.22 -0.88 -45.89
CA LEU A 81 4.91 -0.67 -45.25
C LEU A 81 4.36 -1.96 -44.64
N GLN A 82 4.57 -3.08 -45.35
CA GLN A 82 4.13 -4.40 -44.89
C GLN A 82 4.66 -4.75 -43.50
N ASP A 83 5.92 -4.38 -43.17
CA ASP A 83 6.52 -4.64 -41.85
C ASP A 83 5.72 -3.97 -40.72
N SER A 84 5.26 -2.73 -40.94
CA SER A 84 4.43 -2.01 -39.94
C SER A 84 3.00 -2.56 -39.86
N VAL A 85 2.43 -2.98 -41.00
CA VAL A 85 1.10 -3.62 -41.06
C VAL A 85 1.10 -4.95 -40.30
N GLU A 86 2.10 -5.78 -40.54
CA GLU A 86 2.26 -7.09 -39.88
C GLU A 86 2.43 -6.92 -38.36
N ALA A 87 3.26 -5.98 -37.92
CA ALA A 87 3.45 -5.72 -36.50
C ALA A 87 2.15 -5.28 -35.83
N ARG A 88 1.39 -4.39 -36.47
CA ARG A 88 0.08 -3.93 -35.95
C ARG A 88 -0.94 -5.07 -35.90
N ASN A 89 -1.04 -5.86 -36.94
CA ASN A 89 -1.94 -7.00 -37.01
C ASN A 89 -1.62 -8.04 -35.92
N LEU A 90 -0.35 -8.35 -35.72
CA LEU A 90 0.09 -9.29 -34.69
C LEU A 90 -0.17 -8.70 -33.28
N GLY A 91 -0.04 -7.38 -33.12
CA GLY A 91 -0.42 -6.67 -31.89
C GLY A 91 -1.91 -6.82 -31.57
N HIS A 92 -2.80 -6.64 -32.56
CA HIS A 92 -4.24 -6.85 -32.37
C HIS A 92 -4.56 -8.33 -32.07
N ALA A 93 -3.87 -9.26 -32.74
CA ALA A 93 -4.02 -10.69 -32.43
C ALA A 93 -3.60 -11.03 -31.02
N PHE A 94 -2.54 -10.38 -30.49
CA PHE A 94 -2.08 -10.54 -29.10
C PHE A 94 -3.09 -9.95 -28.10
N ASP A 95 -3.72 -8.81 -28.40
CA ASP A 95 -4.76 -8.24 -27.55
C ASP A 95 -5.98 -9.17 -27.46
N TYR A 96 -6.41 -9.74 -28.59
CA TYR A 96 -7.46 -10.76 -28.63
C TYR A 96 -7.08 -12.02 -27.82
N LEU A 97 -5.79 -12.39 -27.82
CA LEU A 97 -5.28 -13.50 -27.03
C LEU A 97 -5.50 -13.29 -25.53
N LYS A 98 -5.30 -12.06 -25.03
CA LYS A 98 -5.58 -11.70 -23.63
C LYS A 98 -7.06 -11.88 -23.27
N GLU A 99 -7.97 -11.50 -24.18
CA GLU A 99 -9.40 -11.72 -23.99
C GLU A 99 -9.75 -13.22 -23.94
N LEU A 100 -9.15 -14.01 -24.84
CA LEU A 100 -9.31 -15.47 -24.84
C LEU A 100 -8.73 -16.12 -23.58
N ALA A 101 -7.59 -15.64 -23.10
CA ALA A 101 -6.96 -16.16 -21.89
C ALA A 101 -7.83 -15.96 -20.65
N ALA A 102 -8.55 -14.85 -20.57
CA ALA A 102 -9.47 -14.54 -19.48
C ALA A 102 -10.76 -15.40 -19.50
N ARG A 103 -11.08 -16.05 -20.61
CA ARG A 103 -12.28 -16.91 -20.74
C ARG A 103 -11.99 -18.31 -20.16
N ASN A 104 -12.84 -18.75 -19.24
CA ASN A 104 -12.80 -20.12 -18.72
C ASN A 104 -13.63 -21.07 -19.61
N ALA A 105 -13.26 -21.18 -20.88
CA ALA A 105 -13.97 -21.98 -21.88
C ALA A 105 -12.97 -22.76 -22.76
N PRO A 106 -13.35 -23.90 -23.34
CA PRO A 106 -12.50 -24.62 -24.30
C PRO A 106 -12.05 -23.73 -25.45
N ILE A 107 -10.83 -23.96 -25.96
CA ILE A 107 -10.35 -23.34 -27.21
C ILE A 107 -11.07 -23.97 -28.38
N LEU A 108 -11.71 -23.15 -29.21
CA LEU A 108 -12.48 -23.59 -30.35
C LEU A 108 -11.71 -23.34 -31.66
N GLU A 109 -12.11 -24.06 -32.70
CA GLU A 109 -11.57 -23.84 -34.03
C GLU A 109 -11.82 -22.42 -34.55
N THR A 110 -12.95 -21.83 -34.18
CA THR A 110 -13.29 -20.44 -34.47
C THR A 110 -12.32 -19.46 -33.85
N ASP A 111 -11.77 -19.74 -32.62
CA ASP A 111 -10.77 -18.89 -31.97
C ASP A 111 -9.45 -18.90 -32.76
N ILE A 112 -8.99 -20.07 -33.22
CA ILE A 112 -7.77 -20.17 -34.05
C ILE A 112 -7.93 -19.48 -35.39
N ARG A 113 -9.09 -19.63 -36.04
CA ARG A 113 -9.41 -18.91 -37.27
C ARG A 113 -9.47 -17.40 -37.09
N GLN A 114 -10.02 -16.93 -35.96
CA GLN A 114 -10.05 -15.52 -35.64
C GLN A 114 -8.64 -14.97 -35.37
N ILE A 115 -7.79 -15.72 -34.64
CA ILE A 115 -6.38 -15.35 -34.43
C ILE A 115 -5.68 -15.21 -35.80
N HIS A 116 -5.86 -16.19 -36.67
CA HIS A 116 -5.28 -16.12 -38.01
C HIS A 116 -5.79 -14.92 -38.82
N GLN A 117 -7.10 -14.65 -38.80
CA GLN A 117 -7.70 -13.48 -39.45
C GLN A 117 -7.05 -12.18 -39.00
N LEU A 118 -6.81 -12.02 -37.70
CA LEU A 118 -6.14 -10.85 -37.14
C LEU A 118 -4.67 -10.78 -37.57
N VAL A 119 -3.95 -11.92 -37.57
CA VAL A 119 -2.52 -11.99 -37.93
C VAL A 119 -2.28 -11.60 -39.38
N VAL A 120 -3.06 -12.11 -40.32
CA VAL A 120 -2.85 -11.83 -41.73
C VAL A 120 -3.55 -10.55 -42.20
N GLY A 121 -4.65 -10.17 -41.53
CA GLY A 121 -5.41 -8.96 -41.86
C GLY A 121 -5.77 -8.94 -43.37
N ASN A 122 -5.36 -7.87 -44.04
CA ASN A 122 -5.58 -7.69 -45.47
C ASN A 122 -4.34 -8.09 -46.32
N THR A 123 -3.59 -9.11 -45.89
CA THR A 123 -2.45 -9.59 -46.68
C THR A 123 -2.93 -10.07 -48.04
N PRO A 124 -2.37 -9.58 -49.16
CA PRO A 124 -2.77 -10.00 -50.49
C PRO A 124 -2.68 -11.53 -50.66
N GLU A 125 -3.63 -12.10 -51.41
CA GLU A 125 -3.69 -13.53 -51.76
C GLU A 125 -3.84 -14.50 -50.55
N VAL A 126 -4.07 -14.03 -49.34
CA VAL A 126 -4.37 -14.86 -48.15
C VAL A 126 -5.83 -14.68 -47.79
N SER A 127 -6.59 -15.79 -47.68
CA SER A 127 -7.97 -15.76 -47.17
C SER A 127 -7.98 -15.75 -45.63
N PRO A 128 -8.36 -14.65 -44.98
CA PRO A 128 -8.29 -14.55 -43.51
C PRO A 128 -9.24 -15.57 -42.85
N GLY A 129 -8.71 -16.37 -41.91
CA GLY A 129 -9.48 -17.36 -41.16
C GLY A 129 -9.88 -18.62 -41.94
N GLU A 130 -9.48 -18.77 -43.23
CA GLU A 130 -9.78 -19.96 -44.02
C GLU A 130 -8.59 -20.92 -44.08
N TYR A 131 -8.87 -22.21 -43.94
CA TYR A 131 -7.86 -23.25 -44.21
C TYR A 131 -7.47 -23.28 -45.67
N ARG A 132 -6.22 -23.66 -45.92
CA ARG A 132 -5.69 -23.81 -47.29
C ARG A 132 -6.47 -24.88 -48.07
N LYS A 133 -6.62 -24.66 -49.37
CA LYS A 133 -7.26 -25.55 -50.33
C LYS A 133 -6.23 -26.20 -51.29
N VAL A 134 -4.95 -25.87 -51.10
CA VAL A 134 -3.83 -26.36 -51.91
C VAL A 134 -2.74 -26.96 -51.04
N GLY A 135 -1.96 -27.86 -51.58
CA GLY A 135 -0.76 -28.39 -50.94
C GLY A 135 0.24 -27.26 -50.69
N VAL A 136 1.01 -27.36 -49.61
CA VAL A 136 2.08 -26.41 -49.24
C VAL A 136 3.33 -27.19 -48.85
N ILE A 137 4.48 -26.52 -49.00
CA ILE A 137 5.77 -27.01 -48.52
C ILE A 137 6.27 -26.01 -47.48
N ILE A 138 6.75 -26.52 -46.33
CA ILE A 138 7.37 -25.69 -45.30
C ILE A 138 8.81 -25.43 -45.72
N SER A 139 9.13 -24.17 -45.99
CA SER A 139 10.49 -23.81 -46.42
C SER A 139 11.52 -24.14 -45.31
N GLY A 140 12.54 -24.92 -45.68
CA GLY A 140 13.60 -25.34 -44.78
C GLY A 140 13.26 -26.51 -43.85
N SER A 141 12.13 -27.19 -44.03
CA SER A 141 11.78 -28.43 -43.32
C SER A 141 11.60 -29.59 -44.29
N GLU A 142 11.98 -30.79 -43.86
CA GLU A 142 11.70 -32.04 -44.56
C GLU A 142 10.29 -32.57 -44.22
N HIS A 143 9.60 -31.96 -43.28
CA HIS A 143 8.25 -32.33 -42.88
C HIS A 143 7.24 -32.04 -44.00
N HIS A 144 6.39 -32.99 -44.27
CA HIS A 144 5.30 -32.87 -45.27
C HIS A 144 3.97 -32.67 -44.55
N PRO A 145 3.39 -31.44 -44.59
CA PRO A 145 2.08 -31.19 -44.01
C PRO A 145 0.99 -32.09 -44.62
N PRO A 146 -0.10 -32.40 -43.89
CA PRO A 146 -1.20 -33.21 -44.36
C PRO A 146 -1.84 -32.63 -45.64
N GLU A 147 -2.51 -33.46 -46.44
CA GLU A 147 -3.27 -32.96 -47.56
C GLU A 147 -4.37 -31.98 -47.18
N PRO A 148 -4.74 -31.00 -48.03
CA PRO A 148 -5.72 -29.96 -47.68
C PRO A 148 -7.05 -30.50 -47.15
N LEU A 149 -7.51 -31.64 -47.65
CA LEU A 149 -8.75 -32.29 -47.20
C LEU A 149 -8.66 -32.87 -45.79
N GLU A 150 -7.46 -33.15 -45.29
CA GLU A 150 -7.23 -33.70 -43.95
C GLU A 150 -7.11 -32.61 -42.89
N VAL A 151 -6.79 -31.36 -43.30
CA VAL A 151 -6.52 -30.25 -42.39
C VAL A 151 -7.65 -30.04 -41.36
N PRO A 152 -8.94 -29.99 -41.72
CA PRO A 152 -10.00 -29.80 -40.73
C PRO A 152 -10.04 -30.90 -39.66
N ALA A 153 -9.83 -32.15 -40.08
CA ALA A 153 -9.81 -33.29 -39.15
C ALA A 153 -8.63 -33.22 -38.17
N ARG A 154 -7.44 -32.89 -38.70
CA ARG A 154 -6.21 -32.72 -37.88
C ARG A 154 -6.33 -31.56 -36.90
N MET A 155 -6.88 -30.43 -37.31
CA MET A 155 -7.14 -29.29 -36.41
C MET A 155 -8.14 -29.64 -35.31
N ALA A 156 -9.22 -30.33 -35.64
CA ALA A 156 -10.17 -30.80 -34.64
C ALA A 156 -9.54 -31.82 -33.67
N GLU A 157 -8.62 -32.67 -34.14
CA GLU A 157 -7.85 -33.59 -33.28
C GLU A 157 -6.92 -32.83 -32.33
N LEU A 158 -6.15 -31.88 -32.86
CA LEU A 158 -5.26 -31.01 -32.07
C LEU A 158 -6.04 -30.28 -30.94
N LEU A 159 -7.15 -29.63 -31.27
CA LEU A 159 -7.92 -28.88 -30.28
C LEU A 159 -8.59 -29.77 -29.25
N ARG A 160 -9.04 -30.97 -29.63
CA ARG A 160 -9.52 -31.97 -28.66
C ARG A 160 -8.41 -32.41 -27.71
N TRP A 161 -7.18 -32.62 -28.24
CA TRP A 161 -6.02 -32.99 -27.45
C TRP A 161 -5.64 -31.84 -26.48
N VAL A 162 -5.54 -30.60 -26.95
CA VAL A 162 -5.27 -29.41 -26.13
C VAL A 162 -6.28 -29.30 -25.00
N ASN A 163 -7.58 -29.31 -25.31
CA ASN A 163 -8.63 -29.12 -24.32
C ASN A 163 -8.72 -30.24 -23.28
N ARG A 164 -8.37 -31.48 -23.67
CA ARG A 164 -8.32 -32.64 -22.77
C ARG A 164 -7.14 -32.57 -21.79
N ASN A 165 -6.06 -31.93 -22.19
CA ASN A 165 -4.82 -31.86 -21.41
C ASN A 165 -4.65 -30.55 -20.68
N VAL A 166 -5.67 -29.67 -20.64
CA VAL A 166 -5.71 -28.51 -19.74
C VAL A 166 -5.59 -29.02 -18.30
N GLY A 167 -4.61 -28.48 -17.54
CA GLY A 167 -4.29 -28.93 -16.18
C GLY A 167 -3.07 -29.88 -16.10
N LYS A 168 -2.54 -30.34 -17.23
CA LYS A 168 -1.21 -30.96 -17.30
C LYS A 168 -0.12 -29.88 -17.28
N ASN A 169 1.16 -30.29 -17.36
CA ASN A 169 2.27 -29.33 -17.34
C ASN A 169 2.11 -28.26 -18.45
N PRO A 170 1.99 -26.97 -18.08
CA PRO A 170 1.67 -25.91 -19.04
C PRO A 170 2.75 -25.67 -20.11
N ILE A 171 4.04 -25.85 -19.73
CA ILE A 171 5.17 -25.67 -20.66
C ILE A 171 5.14 -26.75 -21.73
N ILE A 172 4.94 -27.99 -21.32
CA ILE A 172 4.87 -29.14 -22.26
C ILE A 172 3.65 -28.98 -23.17
N LEU A 173 2.47 -28.72 -22.61
CA LEU A 173 1.24 -28.53 -23.38
C LEU A 173 1.40 -27.42 -24.42
N ALA A 174 1.96 -26.27 -24.04
CA ALA A 174 2.14 -25.13 -24.91
C ALA A 174 3.14 -25.40 -26.03
N ALA A 175 4.29 -26.01 -25.72
CA ALA A 175 5.33 -26.33 -26.70
C ALA A 175 4.87 -27.38 -27.74
N VAL A 176 4.18 -28.42 -27.26
CA VAL A 176 3.66 -29.48 -28.16
C VAL A 176 2.52 -28.94 -29.04
N ALA A 177 1.56 -28.19 -28.45
CA ALA A 177 0.50 -27.57 -29.24
C ALA A 177 1.04 -26.60 -30.31
N HIS A 178 2.11 -25.86 -29.97
CA HIS A 178 2.81 -25.00 -30.90
C HIS A 178 3.35 -25.79 -32.08
N HIS A 179 4.15 -26.84 -31.83
CA HIS A 179 4.72 -27.69 -32.90
C HIS A 179 3.63 -28.34 -33.74
N GLU A 180 2.62 -28.98 -33.14
CA GLU A 180 1.55 -29.65 -33.84
C GLU A 180 0.81 -28.73 -34.81
N LEU A 181 0.53 -27.48 -34.43
CA LEU A 181 -0.09 -26.51 -35.33
C LEU A 181 0.84 -26.14 -36.49
N VAL A 182 2.16 -25.97 -36.21
CA VAL A 182 3.16 -25.75 -37.27
C VAL A 182 3.21 -26.93 -38.24
N ALA A 183 3.20 -28.16 -37.73
CA ALA A 183 3.26 -29.39 -38.55
C ALA A 183 1.99 -29.60 -39.41
N ILE A 184 0.79 -29.31 -38.87
CA ILE A 184 -0.47 -29.33 -39.64
C ILE A 184 -0.44 -28.27 -40.75
N HIS A 185 0.17 -27.10 -40.47
CA HIS A 185 0.28 -25.97 -41.41
C HIS A 185 -1.06 -25.61 -42.06
N PRO A 186 -2.09 -25.27 -41.26
CA PRO A 186 -3.46 -25.24 -41.75
C PRO A 186 -3.78 -24.09 -42.72
N PHE A 187 -2.97 -23.06 -42.77
CA PHE A 187 -3.23 -21.85 -43.55
C PHE A 187 -2.23 -21.69 -44.72
N LYS A 188 -2.56 -20.79 -45.66
CA LYS A 188 -1.65 -20.45 -46.75
C LYS A 188 -0.40 -19.70 -46.28
N ASP A 189 -0.55 -18.81 -45.25
CA ASP A 189 0.50 -18.03 -44.59
C ASP A 189 0.11 -17.80 -43.12
N GLY A 190 1.04 -17.30 -42.29
CA GLY A 190 0.79 -16.93 -40.90
C GLY A 190 0.83 -18.08 -39.87
N ASN A 191 1.09 -19.32 -40.30
CA ASN A 191 1.08 -20.49 -39.42
C ASN A 191 2.05 -20.37 -38.24
N GLY A 192 3.28 -19.91 -38.47
CA GLY A 192 4.27 -19.72 -37.39
C GLY A 192 3.81 -18.67 -36.36
N ARG A 193 3.24 -17.56 -36.81
CA ARG A 193 2.72 -16.50 -35.93
C ARG A 193 1.53 -16.99 -35.10
N VAL A 194 0.58 -17.70 -35.74
CA VAL A 194 -0.60 -18.28 -35.07
C VAL A 194 -0.21 -19.35 -34.05
N SER A 195 0.76 -20.22 -34.39
CA SER A 195 1.20 -21.29 -33.50
C SER A 195 1.90 -20.72 -32.24
N ARG A 196 2.74 -19.67 -32.38
CA ARG A 196 3.35 -18.98 -31.25
C ARG A 196 2.30 -18.24 -30.38
N LEU A 197 1.22 -17.73 -31.00
CA LEU A 197 0.09 -17.19 -30.26
C LEU A 197 -0.69 -18.26 -29.49
N LEU A 198 -0.95 -19.44 -30.10
CA LEU A 198 -1.58 -20.57 -29.40
C LEU A 198 -0.74 -21.02 -28.19
N MET A 199 0.57 -21.18 -28.37
CA MET A 199 1.50 -21.47 -27.28
C MET A 199 1.33 -20.47 -26.10
N ASN A 200 1.32 -19.19 -26.41
CA ASN A 200 1.20 -18.14 -25.39
C ASN A 200 -0.20 -18.07 -24.76
N LEU A 201 -1.26 -18.38 -25.52
CA LEU A 201 -2.60 -18.53 -24.96
C LEU A 201 -2.66 -19.59 -23.85
N LEU A 202 -2.02 -20.74 -24.10
CA LEU A 202 -1.98 -21.84 -23.15
C LEU A 202 -1.18 -21.47 -21.88
N LEU A 203 -0.04 -20.82 -22.05
CA LEU A 203 0.77 -20.32 -20.92
C LEU A 203 0.01 -19.27 -20.10
N MET A 204 -0.61 -18.28 -20.75
CA MET A 204 -1.40 -17.24 -20.08
C MET A 204 -2.57 -17.82 -19.29
N ARG A 205 -3.32 -18.79 -19.86
CA ARG A 205 -4.42 -19.49 -19.17
C ARG A 205 -3.95 -20.24 -17.92
N ALA A 206 -2.74 -20.79 -17.97
CA ALA A 206 -2.13 -21.45 -16.83
C ALA A 206 -1.52 -20.47 -15.79
N GLY A 207 -1.53 -19.15 -16.10
CA GLY A 207 -0.93 -18.12 -15.26
C GLY A 207 0.59 -18.09 -15.32
N PHE A 208 1.17 -18.56 -16.44
CA PHE A 208 2.59 -18.51 -16.73
C PHE A 208 2.92 -17.27 -17.56
N PRO A 209 4.12 -16.71 -17.43
CA PRO A 209 4.65 -15.73 -18.37
C PRO A 209 4.66 -16.31 -19.78
N ILE A 210 4.44 -15.47 -20.79
CA ILE A 210 4.50 -15.88 -22.18
C ILE A 210 5.91 -16.36 -22.54
N SER A 211 6.00 -17.28 -23.49
CA SER A 211 7.25 -17.67 -24.11
C SER A 211 7.55 -16.77 -25.30
N ASN A 212 8.67 -16.07 -25.22
CA ASN A 212 9.09 -15.12 -26.23
C ASN A 212 10.31 -15.64 -26.98
N LEU A 213 10.08 -16.55 -27.93
CA LEU A 213 11.12 -17.13 -28.76
C LEU A 213 11.84 -16.03 -29.55
N SER A 214 13.17 -15.93 -29.38
CA SER A 214 13.96 -14.83 -29.93
C SER A 214 14.20 -15.05 -31.45
N ARG A 215 14.03 -13.97 -32.22
CA ARG A 215 14.39 -13.94 -33.64
C ARG A 215 15.89 -14.15 -33.87
N ASP A 216 16.72 -13.74 -32.90
CA ASP A 216 18.18 -13.88 -32.99
C ASP A 216 18.64 -15.33 -32.88
N ASN A 217 17.78 -16.21 -32.32
CA ASN A 217 18.05 -17.64 -32.19
C ASN A 217 17.20 -18.46 -33.19
N ARG A 218 16.80 -17.85 -34.30
CA ARG A 218 15.97 -18.48 -35.35
C ARG A 218 16.49 -19.84 -35.86
N PRO A 219 17.80 -20.05 -36.12
CA PRO A 219 18.31 -21.35 -36.55
C PRO A 219 18.04 -22.45 -35.51
N ALA A 220 18.34 -22.24 -34.25
CA ALA A 220 18.11 -23.21 -33.20
C ALA A 220 16.59 -23.48 -32.97
N TYR A 221 15.75 -22.49 -33.21
CA TYR A 221 14.29 -22.67 -33.17
C TYR A 221 13.80 -23.62 -34.27
N TYR A 222 14.25 -23.45 -35.49
CA TYR A 222 13.88 -24.36 -36.59
C TYR A 222 14.48 -25.74 -36.39
N GLU A 223 15.70 -25.87 -35.90
CA GLU A 223 16.29 -27.14 -35.52
C GLU A 223 15.46 -27.89 -34.48
N ALA A 224 14.98 -27.17 -33.43
CA ALA A 224 14.10 -27.73 -32.40
C ALA A 224 12.76 -28.24 -32.98
N LEU A 225 12.18 -27.53 -33.96
CA LEU A 225 11.00 -27.99 -34.69
C LEU A 225 11.28 -29.26 -35.48
N SER A 226 12.41 -29.33 -36.18
CA SER A 226 12.82 -30.52 -36.96
C SER A 226 13.02 -31.77 -36.07
N PHE A 227 13.52 -31.62 -34.85
CA PHE A 227 13.55 -32.71 -33.88
C PHE A 227 12.15 -33.15 -33.46
N ALA A 228 11.24 -32.19 -33.25
CA ALA A 228 9.86 -32.50 -32.89
C ALA A 228 9.09 -33.19 -34.05
N ASP A 229 9.42 -32.89 -35.31
CA ASP A 229 8.87 -33.57 -36.50
C ASP A 229 9.11 -35.10 -36.49
N VAL A 230 10.18 -35.54 -35.79
CA VAL A 230 10.50 -36.98 -35.62
C VAL A 230 10.17 -37.51 -34.23
N GLY A 231 9.35 -36.76 -33.46
CA GLY A 231 8.86 -37.16 -32.13
C GLY A 231 9.76 -36.79 -30.94
N ILE A 232 10.84 -36.04 -31.15
CA ILE A 232 11.77 -35.62 -30.08
C ILE A 232 11.42 -34.17 -29.68
N TYR A 233 10.55 -33.99 -28.68
CA TYR A 233 10.05 -32.68 -28.29
C TYR A 233 10.95 -31.94 -27.25
N ASP A 234 11.94 -32.59 -26.63
CA ASP A 234 12.80 -32.02 -25.62
C ASP A 234 13.38 -30.63 -26.00
N PRO A 235 13.95 -30.43 -27.22
CA PRO A 235 14.52 -29.14 -27.59
C PRO A 235 13.50 -27.98 -27.61
N ILE A 236 12.33 -28.19 -28.20
CA ILE A 236 11.30 -27.13 -28.31
C ILE A 236 10.64 -26.84 -26.94
N ILE A 237 10.45 -27.86 -26.12
CA ILE A 237 9.93 -27.71 -24.74
C ILE A 237 10.93 -26.90 -23.90
N ARG A 238 12.22 -27.21 -23.97
CA ARG A 238 13.28 -26.48 -23.28
C ARG A 238 13.37 -25.02 -23.72
N GLN A 239 13.29 -24.78 -25.05
CA GLN A 239 13.28 -23.40 -25.58
C GLN A 239 12.05 -22.63 -25.11
N THR A 240 10.87 -23.24 -25.12
CA THR A 240 9.63 -22.64 -24.60
C THR A 240 9.75 -22.25 -23.15
N LYS A 241 10.26 -23.16 -22.28
CA LYS A 241 10.52 -22.90 -20.87
C LYS A 241 11.53 -21.77 -20.67
N ASN A 242 12.67 -21.81 -21.35
CA ASN A 242 13.73 -20.81 -21.18
C ASN A 242 13.27 -19.41 -21.59
N ALA A 243 12.52 -19.30 -22.70
CA ALA A 243 11.96 -18.03 -23.14
C ALA A 243 10.91 -17.49 -22.17
N SER A 244 10.09 -18.32 -21.57
CA SER A 244 9.15 -17.94 -20.50
C SER A 244 9.88 -17.54 -19.21
N ALA A 245 10.93 -18.25 -18.82
CA ALA A 245 11.72 -17.98 -17.62
C ALA A 245 12.49 -16.64 -17.70
N GLN A 246 12.93 -16.23 -18.91
CA GLN A 246 13.54 -14.91 -19.10
C GLN A 246 12.55 -13.79 -18.76
N LEU A 247 11.30 -13.88 -19.20
CA LEU A 247 10.28 -12.91 -18.86
C LEU A 247 9.89 -12.98 -17.37
N PHE A 248 9.88 -14.18 -16.81
CA PHE A 248 9.62 -14.36 -15.37
C PHE A 248 10.66 -13.66 -14.50
N ALA A 249 11.92 -13.62 -14.92
CA ALA A 249 12.97 -12.88 -14.22
C ALA A 249 12.63 -11.38 -14.09
N GLU A 250 11.99 -10.77 -15.11
CA GLU A 250 11.53 -9.39 -15.05
C GLU A 250 10.38 -9.19 -14.03
N TYR A 251 9.43 -10.13 -13.97
CA TYR A 251 8.38 -10.10 -12.93
C TYR A 251 8.99 -10.15 -11.52
N ARG A 252 9.98 -11.03 -11.30
CA ARG A 252 10.68 -11.14 -10.00
C ARG A 252 11.46 -9.87 -9.67
N ARG A 253 12.17 -9.30 -10.64
CA ARG A 253 12.92 -8.06 -10.46
C ARG A 253 12.02 -6.91 -10.01
N ILE A 254 10.90 -6.72 -10.68
CA ILE A 254 9.95 -5.64 -10.32
C ILE A 254 9.34 -5.86 -8.94
N ARG A 255 8.96 -7.09 -8.59
CA ARG A 255 8.46 -7.40 -7.24
C ARG A 255 9.48 -7.04 -6.16
N GLU A 256 10.73 -7.40 -6.39
CA GLU A 256 11.80 -7.10 -5.43
C GLU A 256 12.05 -5.58 -5.30
N GLU A 257 12.01 -4.84 -6.40
CA GLU A 257 12.14 -3.37 -6.38
C GLU A 257 10.96 -2.72 -5.63
N THR A 258 9.74 -3.18 -5.87
CA THR A 258 8.54 -2.71 -5.15
C THR A 258 8.68 -2.98 -3.67
N ARG A 259 9.03 -4.21 -3.26
CA ARG A 259 9.23 -4.59 -1.86
C ARG A 259 10.30 -3.75 -1.17
N ARG A 260 11.41 -3.47 -1.83
CA ARG A 260 12.46 -2.58 -1.29
C ARG A 260 11.94 -1.16 -1.05
N THR A 261 11.13 -0.66 -1.97
CA THR A 261 10.50 0.67 -1.85
C THR A 261 9.51 0.72 -0.69
N GLU A 262 8.68 -0.30 -0.51
CA GLU A 262 7.74 -0.44 0.61
C GLU A 262 8.47 -0.48 1.96
N LEU A 263 9.50 -1.32 2.09
CA LEU A 263 10.33 -1.40 3.30
C LEU A 263 11.05 -0.08 3.61
N TRP A 264 11.50 0.63 2.59
CA TRP A 264 12.09 1.96 2.76
C TRP A 264 11.06 2.97 3.28
N ALA A 265 9.85 3.00 2.71
CA ALA A 265 8.77 3.88 3.14
C ALA A 265 8.31 3.56 4.58
N GLU A 266 8.15 2.27 4.92
CA GLU A 266 7.81 1.82 6.27
C GLU A 266 8.85 2.24 7.32
N LYS A 267 10.14 2.15 6.98
CA LYS A 267 11.24 2.61 7.85
C LYS A 267 11.13 4.10 8.18
N TRP A 268 10.76 4.94 7.19
CA TRP A 268 10.55 6.36 7.42
C TRP A 268 9.31 6.64 8.27
N GLY A 269 8.19 5.96 8.00
CA GLY A 269 6.99 6.06 8.81
C GLY A 269 7.22 5.63 10.28
N THR A 270 8.03 4.60 10.50
CA THR A 270 8.41 4.16 11.85
C THR A 270 9.25 5.21 12.56
N ARG A 271 10.27 5.78 11.88
CA ARG A 271 11.11 6.86 12.43
C ARG A 271 10.31 8.11 12.79
N GLU A 272 9.36 8.49 11.95
CA GLU A 272 8.48 9.63 12.22
C GLU A 272 7.65 9.39 13.50
N ARG A 273 6.98 8.23 13.61
CA ARG A 273 6.19 7.86 14.81
C ARG A 273 7.04 7.85 16.08
N GLU A 274 8.25 7.31 16.01
CA GLU A 274 9.18 7.31 17.14
C GLU A 274 9.64 8.72 17.52
N ALA A 275 9.91 9.59 16.54
CA ALA A 275 10.31 10.98 16.79
C ALA A 275 9.16 11.77 17.44
N LEU A 276 7.93 11.59 16.95
CA LEU A 276 6.73 12.19 17.52
C LEU A 276 6.54 11.73 18.97
N ARG A 277 6.59 10.42 19.22
CA ARG A 277 6.44 9.87 20.59
C ARG A 277 7.51 10.38 21.56
N ARG A 278 8.76 10.52 21.10
CA ARG A 278 9.85 11.10 21.93
C ARG A 278 9.59 12.58 22.25
N ARG A 279 9.01 13.33 21.31
CA ARG A 279 8.62 14.71 21.52
C ARG A 279 7.50 14.80 22.56
N GLU A 280 6.43 14.06 22.40
CA GLU A 280 5.29 14.02 23.30
C GLU A 280 5.68 13.59 24.73
N ASN A 281 6.56 12.59 24.86
CA ASN A 281 7.09 12.20 26.18
C ASN A 281 7.89 13.35 26.85
N ARG A 282 8.71 14.08 26.10
CA ARG A 282 9.44 15.24 26.64
C ARG A 282 8.50 16.36 27.07
N GLU A 283 7.45 16.61 26.30
CA GLU A 283 6.42 17.60 26.66
C GLU A 283 5.70 17.20 27.95
N HIS A 284 5.37 15.93 28.12
CA HIS A 284 4.81 15.38 29.37
C HIS A 284 5.75 15.52 30.55
N GLU A 285 7.01 15.13 30.41
CA GLU A 285 8.02 15.26 31.50
C GLU A 285 8.23 16.71 31.92
N LEU A 286 8.30 17.62 30.95
CA LEU A 286 8.41 19.06 31.22
C LEU A 286 7.19 19.59 31.97
N TRP A 287 6.00 19.23 31.48
CA TRP A 287 4.74 19.61 32.15
C TRP A 287 4.67 19.08 33.59
N LEU A 288 4.99 17.81 33.84
CA LEU A 288 5.04 17.22 35.17
C LEU A 288 6.01 17.96 36.09
N SER A 289 7.18 18.31 35.60
CA SER A 289 8.18 19.07 36.35
C SER A 289 7.65 20.44 36.78
N ARG A 290 6.97 21.13 35.85
CA ARG A 290 6.38 22.45 36.13
C ARG A 290 5.20 22.40 37.11
N VAL A 291 4.31 21.42 36.93
CA VAL A 291 3.20 21.17 37.85
C VAL A 291 3.73 20.89 39.27
N ARG A 292 4.80 20.10 39.40
CA ARG A 292 5.44 19.82 40.68
C ARG A 292 6.03 21.08 41.34
N GLN A 293 6.56 22.01 40.55
CA GLN A 293 7.01 23.31 41.06
C GLN A 293 5.84 24.14 41.64
N VAL A 294 4.70 24.19 40.92
CA VAL A 294 3.49 24.85 41.43
C VAL A 294 3.06 24.25 42.77
N PHE A 295 3.01 22.92 42.80
CA PHE A 295 2.62 22.17 43.98
C PHE A 295 3.49 22.54 45.22
N LEU A 296 4.81 22.48 45.05
CA LEU A 296 5.78 22.79 46.12
C LEU A 296 5.68 24.24 46.62
N GLU A 297 5.45 25.20 45.71
CA GLU A 297 5.30 26.62 46.12
C GLU A 297 4.00 26.84 46.88
N TYR A 298 2.87 26.20 46.51
CA TYR A 298 1.62 26.28 47.27
C TYR A 298 1.73 25.61 48.64
N GLN A 299 2.34 24.43 48.70
CA GLN A 299 2.59 23.72 49.96
C GLN A 299 3.43 24.55 50.90
N LYS A 300 4.57 25.07 50.44
CA LYS A 300 5.48 25.92 51.21
C LYS A 300 4.79 27.21 51.74
N ALA A 301 3.99 27.84 50.86
CA ALA A 301 3.27 29.05 51.26
C ALA A 301 2.21 28.76 52.33
N ALA A 302 1.47 27.63 52.17
CA ALA A 302 0.48 27.21 53.18
C ALA A 302 1.13 26.92 54.55
N GLU A 303 2.25 26.18 54.57
CA GLU A 303 3.00 25.87 55.79
C GLU A 303 3.52 27.13 56.47
N LEU A 304 4.17 28.07 55.73
CA LEU A 304 4.68 29.31 56.28
C LEU A 304 3.57 30.23 56.83
N LEU A 305 2.42 30.28 56.16
CA LEU A 305 1.29 31.09 56.59
C LEU A 305 0.59 30.47 57.80
N ASP A 306 0.49 29.14 57.91
CA ASP A 306 -0.02 28.45 59.10
C ASP A 306 0.81 28.71 60.33
N GLU A 307 2.15 28.73 60.18
CA GLU A 307 3.06 29.08 61.26
C GLU A 307 2.99 30.56 61.67
N SER A 308 2.71 31.43 60.67
CA SER A 308 2.78 32.91 60.91
C SER A 308 1.46 33.51 61.39
N ILE A 309 0.31 32.92 61.02
CA ILE A 309 -1.02 33.48 61.30
C ILE A 309 -1.70 32.70 62.43
N THR A 310 -1.66 33.23 63.59
CA THR A 310 -2.22 32.62 64.84
C THR A 310 -3.74 32.41 64.83
N GLN A 311 -4.48 33.18 64.00
CA GLN A 311 -5.93 33.11 63.89
C GLN A 311 -6.47 32.05 62.90
N LEU A 312 -5.58 31.48 62.12
CA LEU A 312 -5.95 30.47 61.09
C LEU A 312 -5.19 29.17 61.30
N GLU A 313 -5.80 28.11 60.86
CA GLU A 313 -5.15 26.84 60.55
C GLU A 313 -5.25 26.64 59.03
N ILE A 314 -4.12 26.44 58.36
CA ILE A 314 -4.04 26.30 56.91
C ILE A 314 -3.52 24.90 56.57
N LEU A 315 -4.41 24.08 56.06
CA LEU A 315 -4.12 22.68 55.74
C LEU A 315 -3.93 22.50 54.24
N PHE A 316 -2.78 21.98 53.87
CA PHE A 316 -2.49 21.56 52.50
C PHE A 316 -2.67 20.04 52.37
N TYR A 317 -3.44 19.60 51.38
CA TYR A 317 -3.67 18.17 51.14
C TYR A 317 -3.32 17.79 49.71
N ASP A 318 -2.36 16.85 49.56
CA ASP A 318 -1.95 16.24 48.30
C ASP A 318 -2.79 15.01 48.03
N TYR A 319 -3.52 14.99 46.92
CA TYR A 319 -4.29 13.81 46.49
C TYR A 319 -3.39 12.72 45.88
N LYS A 320 -2.09 12.96 45.69
CA LYS A 320 -1.11 12.03 45.12
C LYS A 320 -1.58 11.45 43.79
N THR A 321 -2.23 12.27 42.99
CA THR A 321 -2.73 11.88 41.68
C THR A 321 -1.58 11.80 40.68
N GLU A 322 -1.22 10.60 40.30
CA GLU A 322 -0.22 10.37 39.25
C GLU A 322 -0.85 10.55 37.89
N ILE A 323 -0.30 11.43 37.06
CA ILE A 323 -0.63 11.63 35.66
C ILE A 323 0.48 11.02 34.82
N ASP A 324 0.33 9.74 34.51
CA ASP A 324 1.19 9.06 33.56
C ASP A 324 0.98 9.59 32.12
N PHE A 325 1.78 9.11 31.18
CA PHE A 325 1.71 9.58 29.80
C PHE A 325 0.35 9.33 29.15
N GLU A 326 -0.31 8.22 29.44
CA GLU A 326 -1.62 7.86 28.87
C GLU A 326 -2.71 8.81 29.40
N LYS A 327 -2.75 9.06 30.70
CA LYS A 327 -3.66 10.05 31.29
C LYS A 327 -3.38 11.47 30.81
N TYR A 328 -2.11 11.82 30.59
CA TYR A 328 -1.72 13.10 30.02
C TYR A 328 -2.29 13.30 28.61
N GLN A 329 -2.13 12.31 27.74
CA GLN A 329 -2.72 12.33 26.39
C GLN A 329 -4.26 12.40 26.47
N HIS A 330 -4.87 11.60 27.33
CA HIS A 330 -6.32 11.61 27.52
C HIS A 330 -6.84 12.98 27.99
N LEU A 331 -6.13 13.65 28.91
CA LEU A 331 -6.44 15.01 29.32
C LEU A 331 -6.32 16.02 28.18
N LEU A 332 -5.31 15.89 27.33
CA LEU A 332 -5.15 16.71 26.13
C LEU A 332 -6.28 16.52 25.11
N GLU A 333 -6.79 15.31 24.97
CA GLU A 333 -7.82 14.96 23.98
C GLU A 333 -9.24 15.21 24.49
N ARG A 334 -9.53 14.82 25.74
CA ARG A 334 -10.90 14.82 26.31
C ARG A 334 -11.13 15.88 27.37
N GLY A 335 -10.07 16.53 27.85
CA GLY A 335 -10.15 17.60 28.81
C GLY A 335 -10.38 17.16 30.26
N SER A 336 -10.69 15.91 30.54
CA SER A 336 -10.93 15.38 31.88
C SER A 336 -10.49 13.94 32.01
N THR A 337 -10.18 13.50 33.24
CA THR A 337 -9.90 12.08 33.56
C THR A 337 -10.51 11.73 34.91
N GLU A 338 -10.67 10.45 35.19
CA GLU A 338 -11.02 9.97 36.52
C GLU A 338 -9.92 10.37 37.53
N ARG A 339 -10.32 10.83 38.72
CA ARG A 339 -9.39 11.29 39.76
C ARG A 339 -8.47 12.42 39.29
N ALA A 340 -9.06 13.49 38.78
CA ALA A 340 -8.34 14.67 38.28
C ALA A 340 -7.93 15.67 39.39
N ASN A 341 -8.10 15.36 40.67
CA ASN A 341 -7.75 16.27 41.77
C ASN A 341 -6.23 16.29 41.99
N ALA A 342 -5.63 17.46 41.96
CA ALA A 342 -4.21 17.65 42.22
C ALA A 342 -3.93 17.84 43.72
N PHE A 343 -4.37 18.96 44.29
CA PHE A 343 -4.25 19.25 45.70
C PHE A 343 -5.39 20.16 46.17
N SER A 344 -5.58 20.25 47.50
CA SER A 344 -6.51 21.22 48.09
C SER A 344 -5.86 21.99 49.24
N ILE A 345 -6.37 23.19 49.47
CA ILE A 345 -5.98 24.05 50.57
C ILE A 345 -7.25 24.38 51.36
N THR A 346 -7.21 24.17 52.67
CA THR A 346 -8.31 24.44 53.56
C THR A 346 -7.87 25.49 54.60
N PHE A 347 -8.68 26.51 54.79
CA PHE A 347 -8.47 27.56 55.75
C PHE A 347 -9.53 27.45 56.84
N HIS A 348 -9.12 27.18 58.06
CA HIS A 348 -9.96 27.14 59.25
C HIS A 348 -9.72 28.35 60.14
N SER A 349 -10.77 29.09 60.47
CA SER A 349 -10.66 30.13 61.49
C SER A 349 -10.64 29.49 62.87
N ARG A 350 -9.58 29.75 63.64
CA ARG A 350 -9.51 29.35 65.08
C ARG A 350 -10.42 30.15 66.01
N GLN A 351 -11.00 31.27 65.53
CA GLN A 351 -11.86 32.17 66.32
C GLN A 351 -13.34 32.06 65.93
N SER A 352 -13.64 31.56 64.76
CA SER A 352 -15.01 31.40 64.25
C SER A 352 -15.18 30.00 63.57
N ASN A 353 -16.43 29.60 63.30
CA ASN A 353 -16.70 28.36 62.67
C ASN A 353 -16.53 28.43 61.10
N ARG A 354 -15.75 29.41 60.63
CA ARG A 354 -15.55 29.62 59.20
C ARG A 354 -14.49 28.68 58.63
N ASN A 355 -14.84 28.01 57.55
CA ASN A 355 -14.00 27.04 56.86
C ASN A 355 -14.13 27.23 55.33
N GLU A 356 -13.02 27.58 54.69
CA GLU A 356 -12.98 27.81 53.25
C GLU A 356 -12.05 26.79 52.59
N ARG A 357 -12.51 26.14 51.58
CA ARG A 357 -11.75 25.07 50.92
C ARG A 357 -11.66 25.24 49.41
N PHE A 358 -10.44 25.20 48.91
CA PHE A 358 -10.08 25.38 47.53
C PHE A 358 -9.40 24.12 47.02
N MET A 359 -9.73 23.70 45.77
CA MET A 359 -9.17 22.51 45.13
C MET A 359 -8.62 22.86 43.76
N PHE A 360 -7.41 22.45 43.50
CA PHE A 360 -6.82 22.49 42.17
C PHE A 360 -7.00 21.16 41.48
N ARG A 361 -7.51 21.19 40.21
CA ARG A 361 -7.80 20.00 39.43
C ARG A 361 -7.14 20.09 38.06
N TYR A 362 -6.72 18.94 37.55
CA TYR A 362 -6.32 18.80 36.14
C TYR A 362 -7.57 18.75 35.26
N TYR A 363 -7.91 19.88 34.66
CA TYR A 363 -9.10 19.97 33.84
C TYR A 363 -8.92 20.98 32.72
N ARG A 364 -9.25 20.59 31.47
CA ARG A 364 -9.18 21.44 30.31
C ARG A 364 -10.58 21.85 29.86
N ASN A 365 -10.92 23.09 29.99
CA ASN A 365 -12.08 23.65 29.33
C ASN A 365 -11.70 24.17 27.94
N TYR A 366 -12.16 23.53 26.88
CA TYR A 366 -11.84 23.92 25.50
C TYR A 366 -12.25 25.35 25.14
N ARG A 367 -13.31 25.88 25.77
CA ARG A 367 -13.74 27.26 25.54
C ARG A 367 -12.74 28.29 26.09
N SER A 368 -12.02 27.95 27.12
CA SER A 368 -11.05 28.84 27.78
C SER A 368 -9.66 28.77 27.17
N PHE A 369 -9.35 27.71 26.42
CA PHE A 369 -8.06 27.49 25.79
C PHE A 369 -8.24 27.14 24.31
N PRO A 370 -8.83 28.05 23.50
CA PRO A 370 -9.10 27.78 22.08
C PRO A 370 -7.78 27.66 21.30
N GLY A 371 -7.60 26.54 20.59
CA GLY A 371 -6.44 26.32 19.71
C GLY A 371 -5.11 26.00 20.42
N VAL A 372 -5.07 25.91 21.75
CA VAL A 372 -3.85 25.62 22.52
C VAL A 372 -3.97 24.27 23.21
N LYS A 373 -2.98 23.41 23.04
CA LYS A 373 -2.91 22.09 23.71
C LYS A 373 -2.22 22.23 25.08
N VAL A 374 -2.97 22.60 26.10
CA VAL A 374 -2.46 22.69 27.47
C VAL A 374 -3.36 21.96 28.46
N ILE A 375 -2.79 21.48 29.56
CA ILE A 375 -3.53 20.92 30.69
C ILE A 375 -3.38 21.88 31.84
N PRO A 376 -4.41 22.68 32.17
CA PRO A 376 -4.36 23.60 33.27
C PRO A 376 -4.63 22.92 34.62
N LEU A 377 -4.12 23.55 35.69
CA LEU A 377 -4.61 23.37 37.03
C LEU A 377 -5.72 24.41 37.26
N GLU A 378 -6.98 23.97 37.14
CA GLU A 378 -8.14 24.83 37.38
C GLU A 378 -8.49 24.89 38.87
N LEU A 379 -8.78 26.08 39.33
CA LEU A 379 -9.20 26.33 40.72
C LEU A 379 -10.71 26.08 40.85
N ASN A 380 -11.07 25.34 41.87
CA ASN A 380 -12.44 25.02 42.27
C ASN A 380 -12.63 25.42 43.74
N TYR A 381 -13.82 25.84 44.06
CA TYR A 381 -14.22 26.22 45.43
C TYR A 381 -15.27 25.27 45.98
N LEU A 382 -15.18 24.91 47.26
CA LEU A 382 -16.18 24.10 47.95
C LEU A 382 -17.36 24.97 48.37
N GLU A 383 -18.40 25.01 47.58
CA GLU A 383 -19.59 25.80 47.85
C GLU A 383 -20.63 24.96 48.61
N GLN A 384 -21.24 25.57 49.64
CA GLN A 384 -22.33 24.96 50.40
C GLN A 384 -23.67 25.42 49.83
N SER A 385 -24.55 24.44 49.53
CA SER A 385 -25.90 24.67 49.04
C SER A 385 -26.91 23.87 49.87
N GLU A 386 -28.21 24.11 49.67
CA GLU A 386 -29.28 23.36 50.35
C GLU A 386 -29.20 21.84 50.09
N GLY A 387 -28.55 21.41 49.02
CA GLY A 387 -28.32 20.02 48.66
C GLY A 387 -27.01 19.39 49.17
N GLY A 388 -26.21 20.14 49.93
CA GLY A 388 -24.91 19.73 50.47
C GLY A 388 -23.74 20.54 49.92
N ALA A 389 -22.51 20.15 50.29
CA ALA A 389 -21.29 20.80 49.83
C ALA A 389 -20.77 20.17 48.54
N SER A 390 -20.50 20.97 47.51
CA SER A 390 -19.94 20.51 46.24
C SER A 390 -18.83 21.45 45.74
N TYR A 391 -17.84 20.85 45.04
CA TYR A 391 -16.82 21.66 44.37
C TYR A 391 -17.38 22.21 43.07
N VAL A 392 -17.40 23.54 42.97
CA VAL A 392 -17.73 24.27 41.73
C VAL A 392 -16.51 24.98 41.20
N ARG A 393 -16.44 25.16 39.87
CA ARG A 393 -15.36 25.96 39.27
C ARG A 393 -15.49 27.41 39.74
N ILE A 394 -14.37 28.09 39.85
CA ILE A 394 -14.35 29.51 40.21
C ILE A 394 -15.27 30.34 39.31
N ASP A 395 -15.31 30.02 38.00
CA ASP A 395 -16.16 30.70 37.02
C ASP A 395 -17.65 30.71 37.39
N ASP A 396 -18.11 29.60 37.98
CA ASP A 396 -19.50 29.32 38.29
C ASP A 396 -19.81 29.53 39.77
N SER A 397 -18.83 29.94 40.59
CA SER A 397 -18.95 30.08 42.03
C SER A 397 -19.44 31.49 42.47
N SER A 398 -19.99 31.55 43.65
CA SER A 398 -20.40 32.81 44.29
C SER A 398 -19.21 33.75 44.61
N ILE A 399 -17.99 33.23 44.65
CA ILE A 399 -16.77 33.96 44.95
C ILE A 399 -15.96 34.41 43.74
N ARG A 400 -16.51 34.30 42.54
CA ARG A 400 -15.84 34.67 41.28
C ARG A 400 -15.24 36.08 41.27
N GLN A 401 -15.90 37.02 41.89
CA GLN A 401 -15.43 38.41 41.95
C GLN A 401 -14.35 38.64 43.04
N ILE A 402 -14.19 37.68 43.96
CA ILE A 402 -13.29 37.76 45.09
C ILE A 402 -11.93 37.19 44.75
N ILE A 403 -11.90 35.99 44.22
CA ILE A 403 -10.68 35.28 43.86
C ILE A 403 -10.32 35.55 42.41
N ARG A 404 -9.18 36.19 42.20
CA ARG A 404 -8.69 36.50 40.84
C ARG A 404 -8.21 35.26 40.08
N LEU A 405 -7.51 34.37 40.78
CA LEU A 405 -6.94 33.18 40.14
C LEU A 405 -8.02 32.23 39.61
N ARG A 406 -7.92 31.89 38.34
CA ARG A 406 -8.80 30.91 37.70
C ARG A 406 -8.07 29.60 37.37
N ALA A 407 -6.95 29.69 36.64
CA ALA A 407 -6.18 28.54 36.24
C ALA A 407 -4.70 28.86 36.01
N ILE A 408 -3.87 27.87 36.27
CA ILE A 408 -2.44 27.88 35.99
C ILE A 408 -2.17 26.85 34.91
N TYR A 409 -1.42 27.20 33.89
CA TYR A 409 -1.05 26.28 32.80
C TYR A 409 0.39 26.51 32.32
N PHE A 410 0.91 25.58 31.56
CA PHE A 410 2.22 25.67 30.96
C PHE A 410 2.11 25.47 29.45
N ASN A 411 2.76 26.33 28.68
CA ASN A 411 2.90 26.23 27.25
C ASN A 411 3.89 25.12 26.88
N ASP A 412 3.95 24.76 25.59
CA ASP A 412 4.84 23.71 25.08
C ASP A 412 6.33 23.97 25.36
N ASP A 413 6.73 25.25 25.49
CA ASP A 413 8.08 25.68 25.89
C ASP A 413 8.31 25.66 27.40
N GLY A 414 7.32 25.27 28.18
CA GLY A 414 7.34 25.28 29.65
C GLY A 414 7.16 26.65 30.28
N SER A 415 6.83 27.68 29.52
CA SER A 415 6.50 29.00 30.05
C SER A 415 5.17 28.98 30.79
N LEU A 416 5.10 29.74 31.89
CA LEU A 416 3.91 29.87 32.75
C LEU A 416 2.84 30.74 32.09
N GLY A 417 1.63 30.23 32.02
CA GLY A 417 0.42 30.98 31.73
C GLY A 417 -0.52 31.01 32.95
N VAL A 418 -1.17 32.12 33.18
CA VAL A 418 -2.12 32.30 34.29
C VAL A 418 -3.39 32.95 33.77
N LYS A 419 -4.51 32.25 33.90
CA LYS A 419 -5.85 32.82 33.71
C LYS A 419 -6.34 33.40 35.02
N ALA A 420 -6.85 34.64 34.96
CA ALA A 420 -7.37 35.32 36.11
C ALA A 420 -8.60 36.16 35.72
N PHE A 421 -9.33 36.68 36.73
CA PHE A 421 -10.38 37.67 36.53
C PHE A 421 -9.88 39.07 36.80
N ASN A 422 -10.30 40.02 35.99
CA ASN A 422 -10.13 41.42 36.28
C ASN A 422 -11.12 41.82 37.39
N ARG A 423 -10.65 42.43 38.47
CA ARG A 423 -11.50 42.83 39.61
C ARG A 423 -12.56 43.88 39.25
N ASP A 424 -12.26 44.76 38.30
CA ASP A 424 -13.13 45.87 37.96
C ASP A 424 -14.23 45.48 36.98
N THR A 425 -13.90 44.62 35.97
CA THR A 425 -14.83 44.23 34.92
C THR A 425 -15.40 42.83 35.10
N GLY A 426 -14.76 41.97 35.89
CA GLY A 426 -15.10 40.55 35.99
C GLY A 426 -14.74 39.70 34.78
N ASP A 427 -14.05 40.28 33.79
CA ASP A 427 -13.64 39.58 32.57
C ASP A 427 -12.45 38.67 32.82
N GLU A 428 -12.38 37.58 32.06
CA GLU A 428 -11.20 36.70 32.06
C GLU A 428 -10.04 37.37 31.34
N ILE A 429 -8.87 37.38 31.96
CA ILE A 429 -7.64 37.93 31.43
C ILE A 429 -6.48 36.97 31.56
N ASP A 430 -5.52 37.06 30.64
CA ASP A 430 -4.23 36.37 30.73
C ASP A 430 -3.21 37.29 31.44
N LEU A 431 -2.71 36.85 32.58
CA LEU A 431 -1.67 37.58 33.32
C LEU A 431 -0.30 37.25 32.71
N LYS A 432 0.29 38.22 32.03
CA LYS A 432 1.63 38.10 31.44
C LYS A 432 2.73 38.48 32.46
N GLY A 433 3.89 37.79 32.36
CA GLY A 433 5.08 38.13 33.14
C GLY A 433 5.04 37.75 34.61
N LYS A 434 4.04 36.96 35.03
CA LYS A 434 3.99 36.39 36.37
C LYS A 434 4.88 35.16 36.49
N ASN A 435 5.50 34.96 37.63
CA ASN A 435 6.14 33.72 38.03
C ASN A 435 5.20 32.89 38.94
N ILE A 436 5.61 31.66 39.28
CA ILE A 436 4.81 30.75 40.12
C ILE A 436 4.58 31.40 41.52
N SER A 437 5.61 31.94 42.16
CA SER A 437 5.52 32.53 43.47
C SER A 437 4.58 33.76 43.52
N ASP A 438 4.59 34.62 42.48
CA ASP A 438 3.65 35.74 42.37
C ASP A 438 2.18 35.25 42.25
N THR A 439 1.97 34.15 41.55
CA THR A 439 0.65 33.53 41.37
C THR A 439 0.13 32.93 42.67
N VAL A 440 1.04 32.28 43.41
CA VAL A 440 0.75 31.73 44.75
C VAL A 440 0.38 32.85 45.72
N ARG A 441 1.18 33.92 45.80
CA ARG A 441 0.87 35.08 46.65
C ARG A 441 -0.46 35.69 46.30
N MET A 442 -0.74 35.93 45.02
CA MET A 442 -1.99 36.50 44.57
C MET A 442 -3.21 35.71 45.07
N PHE A 443 -3.12 34.38 45.06
CA PHE A 443 -4.19 33.50 45.56
C PHE A 443 -4.35 33.63 47.09
N PHE A 444 -3.26 33.54 47.87
CA PHE A 444 -3.31 33.63 49.31
C PHE A 444 -3.75 35.02 49.76
N ASP A 445 -3.27 36.11 49.15
CA ASP A 445 -3.69 37.49 49.45
C ASP A 445 -5.21 37.65 49.25
N ASP A 446 -5.75 37.16 48.12
CA ASP A 446 -7.20 37.21 47.84
C ASP A 446 -8.01 36.47 48.92
N VAL A 447 -7.56 35.30 49.36
CA VAL A 447 -8.24 34.52 50.41
C VAL A 447 -8.15 35.20 51.77
N LEU A 448 -6.97 35.63 52.18
CA LEU A 448 -6.74 36.23 53.50
C LEU A 448 -7.44 37.58 53.65
N GLU A 449 -7.35 38.44 52.64
CA GLU A 449 -8.00 39.77 52.67
C GLU A 449 -9.53 39.68 52.70
N HIS A 450 -10.10 38.88 51.84
CA HIS A 450 -11.54 38.90 51.62
C HIS A 450 -12.35 37.94 52.50
N PHE A 451 -11.80 36.81 52.87
CA PHE A 451 -12.52 35.84 53.71
C PHE A 451 -12.21 35.98 55.18
N PHE A 452 -11.01 36.42 55.51
CA PHE A 452 -10.58 36.48 56.91
C PHE A 452 -10.25 37.92 57.39
N HIS A 453 -10.38 38.89 56.47
CA HIS A 453 -10.16 40.32 56.74
C HIS A 453 -8.75 40.65 57.36
N ILE A 454 -7.76 39.85 56.96
CA ILE A 454 -6.37 40.05 57.29
C ILE A 454 -5.78 40.91 56.17
N THR A 455 -5.63 42.22 56.46
CA THR A 455 -5.01 43.17 55.52
C THR A 455 -3.52 43.31 55.80
N GLN A 456 -2.73 43.59 54.78
CA GLN A 456 -1.28 43.82 54.87
C GLN A 456 -0.95 45.04 55.74
#